data_e3f398dcc1679b0d6c06aba2dab766fd
#
_entry.id   e3f398dcc1679b0d6c06aba2dab766fd
#
_cell.length_a   1.000
_cell.length_b   1.000
_cell.length_c   1.000
_cell.angle_alpha   90.00
_cell.angle_beta   90.00
_cell.angle_gamma   90.00
#
_symmetry.space_group_name_H-M   'P 1'
#
loop_
_entity.id
_entity.type
_entity.pdbx_description
1 polymer ?
#
loop_
_entity_poly.entity_id
_entity_poly.type
_entity_poly.pdbx_seq_one_letter_code
_entity_poly.pdbx_strand_id
1 'polypeptide(L)'
;MKVRHISMKALQNDGTMLCDQVLSYDSYMKKTKAMGADIASANYQQEPIDLKGCLYTNLKTYSGKLPQFKQIRNYTDTADTGADYLCSINYGVPFAGEAYILDVLYTKAPMEETEPATAKMLLEGGVHMVRIESNNGGRGFARSVQRILREDYRSNTTVVKWFTQTKNKQARIYSHSAWVMEHIYLPEDWKNRWPEYHNAMIRYQREGKNAHDDAPDATTGIAEDCSAVSGISIMK
;
A
#
# COMPACT_ATOMS: atom_id res chain seq x y z
N MET A 1 9.83 -24.20 -30.53
CA MET A 1 11.11 -23.62 -30.06
C MET A 1 10.87 -23.06 -28.65
N LYS A 2 11.58 -23.52 -27.60
CA LYS A 2 11.45 -22.96 -26.26
C LYS A 2 12.43 -21.78 -26.16
N VAL A 3 11.90 -20.55 -26.03
CA VAL A 3 12.71 -19.36 -25.78
C VAL A 3 12.89 -19.20 -24.27
N ARG A 4 14.12 -19.05 -23.82
CA ARG A 4 14.46 -18.72 -22.43
C ARG A 4 14.73 -17.22 -22.33
N HIS A 5 13.91 -16.51 -21.59
CA HIS A 5 14.15 -15.10 -21.28
C HIS A 5 15.05 -14.99 -20.05
N ILE A 6 16.13 -14.20 -20.14
CA ILE A 6 17.03 -13.90 -19.02
C ILE A 6 17.01 -12.40 -18.83
N SER A 7 16.60 -11.95 -17.64
CA SER A 7 16.67 -10.54 -17.24
C SER A 7 17.82 -10.35 -16.26
N MET A 8 18.66 -9.35 -16.52
CA MET A 8 19.82 -9.00 -15.69
C MET A 8 19.66 -7.56 -15.20
N LYS A 9 19.06 -7.40 -14.05
CA LYS A 9 18.81 -6.08 -13.44
C LYS A 9 20.13 -5.42 -13.04
N ALA A 10 20.27 -4.11 -13.23
CA ALA A 10 21.45 -3.39 -12.78
C ALA A 10 21.56 -3.34 -11.25
N LEU A 11 20.45 -3.07 -10.54
CA LEU A 11 20.35 -3.19 -9.09
C LEU A 11 19.70 -4.52 -8.76
N GLN A 12 20.39 -5.35 -7.99
CA GLN A 12 19.94 -6.67 -7.56
C GLN A 12 18.96 -6.57 -6.38
N ASN A 13 18.23 -7.65 -6.10
CA ASN A 13 17.25 -7.69 -4.99
C ASN A 13 17.89 -7.57 -3.59
N ASP A 14 19.18 -7.89 -3.48
CA ASP A 14 19.97 -7.76 -2.24
C ASP A 14 20.59 -6.35 -2.06
N GLY A 15 20.27 -5.40 -2.97
CA GLY A 15 20.78 -4.05 -2.95
C GLY A 15 22.18 -3.87 -3.57
N THR A 16 22.80 -4.94 -4.10
CA THR A 16 24.09 -4.86 -4.78
C THR A 16 23.92 -4.46 -6.26
N MET A 17 24.97 -3.90 -6.86
CA MET A 17 24.99 -3.64 -8.30
C MET A 17 25.45 -4.89 -9.07
N LEU A 18 24.81 -5.16 -10.21
CA LEU A 18 25.23 -6.25 -11.10
C LEU A 18 26.71 -6.15 -11.49
N CYS A 19 27.18 -4.93 -11.73
CA CYS A 19 28.59 -4.64 -12.02
C CYS A 19 28.91 -3.21 -11.55
N ASP A 20 29.38 -3.09 -10.32
CA ASP A 20 29.68 -1.78 -9.70
C ASP A 20 30.81 -1.02 -10.41
N GLN A 21 31.73 -1.74 -11.07
CA GLN A 21 32.81 -1.14 -11.87
C GLN A 21 32.30 -0.41 -13.11
N VAL A 22 31.16 -0.85 -13.68
CA VAL A 22 30.55 -0.23 -14.87
C VAL A 22 29.52 0.82 -14.48
N LEU A 23 28.74 0.54 -13.43
CA LEU A 23 27.70 1.41 -12.94
C LEU A 23 27.64 1.30 -11.41
N SER A 24 28.26 2.29 -10.72
CA SER A 24 28.21 2.34 -9.26
C SER A 24 26.79 2.69 -8.77
N TYR A 25 26.47 2.29 -7.54
CA TYR A 25 25.18 2.58 -6.91
C TYR A 25 24.84 4.09 -6.94
N ASP A 26 25.80 4.95 -6.61
CA ASP A 26 25.61 6.41 -6.64
C ASP A 26 25.30 6.94 -8.05
N SER A 27 26.03 6.42 -9.06
CA SER A 27 25.80 6.79 -10.46
C SER A 27 24.43 6.29 -10.93
N TYR A 28 24.04 5.09 -10.54
CA TYR A 28 22.72 4.53 -10.80
C TYR A 28 21.64 5.42 -10.20
N MET A 29 21.75 5.80 -8.93
CA MET A 29 20.77 6.65 -8.24
C MET A 29 20.65 8.05 -8.88
N LYS A 30 21.78 8.67 -9.26
CA LYS A 30 21.78 9.96 -9.97
C LYS A 30 21.08 9.86 -11.32
N LYS A 31 21.38 8.82 -12.10
CA LYS A 31 20.78 8.60 -13.43
C LYS A 31 19.29 8.29 -13.33
N THR A 32 18.87 7.45 -12.37
CA THR A 32 17.46 7.13 -12.13
C THR A 32 16.64 8.37 -11.77
N LYS A 33 17.22 9.23 -10.94
CA LYS A 33 16.56 10.50 -10.56
C LYS A 33 16.44 11.47 -11.75
N ALA A 34 17.43 11.49 -12.64
CA ALA A 34 17.45 12.39 -13.78
C ALA A 34 16.50 12.00 -14.92
N MET A 35 16.31 10.68 -15.16
CA MET A 35 15.52 10.20 -16.31
C MET A 35 14.09 9.77 -15.96
N GLY A 36 13.74 9.70 -14.67
CA GLY A 36 12.45 9.22 -14.22
C GLY A 36 12.39 7.70 -14.03
N ALA A 37 11.39 7.25 -13.26
CA ALA A 37 11.31 5.85 -12.80
C ALA A 37 11.00 4.85 -13.93
N ASP A 38 10.17 5.23 -14.89
CA ASP A 38 9.73 4.45 -16.03
C ASP A 38 10.88 4.17 -16.99
N ILE A 39 11.63 5.21 -17.39
CA ILE A 39 12.79 5.09 -18.26
C ILE A 39 13.92 4.33 -17.55
N ALA A 40 14.14 4.59 -16.27
CA ALA A 40 15.14 3.88 -15.48
C ALA A 40 14.79 2.39 -15.31
N SER A 41 13.52 2.05 -15.10
CA SER A 41 13.05 0.67 -15.02
C SER A 41 13.27 -0.08 -16.34
N ALA A 42 12.97 0.54 -17.48
CA ALA A 42 13.19 -0.06 -18.78
C ALA A 42 14.69 -0.26 -19.07
N ASN A 43 15.50 0.77 -18.83
CA ASN A 43 16.90 0.76 -19.24
C ASN A 43 17.83 0.00 -18.30
N TYR A 44 17.60 0.08 -16.99
CA TYR A 44 18.50 -0.49 -15.99
C TYR A 44 17.94 -1.74 -15.32
N GLN A 45 16.62 -1.85 -15.18
CA GLN A 45 16.02 -3.05 -14.56
C GLN A 45 15.45 -4.03 -15.58
N GLN A 46 15.50 -3.68 -16.87
CA GLN A 46 14.92 -4.47 -17.96
C GLN A 46 13.44 -4.78 -17.75
N GLU A 47 12.73 -3.86 -17.10
CA GLU A 47 11.31 -3.93 -16.78
C GLU A 47 10.61 -2.68 -17.36
N PRO A 48 10.30 -2.67 -18.66
CA PRO A 48 9.57 -1.55 -19.26
C PRO A 48 8.17 -1.45 -18.61
N ILE A 49 7.83 -0.23 -18.19
CA ILE A 49 6.51 0.07 -17.64
C ILE A 49 5.70 0.72 -18.77
N ASP A 50 4.62 0.08 -19.18
CA ASP A 50 3.64 0.73 -20.06
C ASP A 50 2.67 1.58 -19.19
N LEU A 51 3.03 2.84 -18.98
CA LEU A 51 2.20 3.77 -18.21
C LEU A 51 0.85 4.05 -18.87
N LYS A 52 0.70 3.80 -20.17
CA LYS A 52 -0.58 3.99 -20.87
C LYS A 52 -1.64 2.98 -20.43
N GLY A 53 -1.20 1.79 -20.01
CA GLY A 53 -2.06 0.75 -19.48
C GLY A 53 -2.29 0.82 -17.98
N CYS A 54 -1.56 1.64 -17.22
CA CYS A 54 -1.67 1.72 -15.78
C CYS A 54 -3.01 2.32 -15.32
N LEU A 55 -3.58 1.75 -14.26
CA LEU A 55 -4.85 2.21 -13.71
C LEU A 55 -4.69 3.55 -12.99
N TYR A 56 -3.64 3.71 -12.20
CA TYR A 56 -3.37 4.91 -11.41
C TYR A 56 -2.36 5.80 -12.11
N THR A 57 -2.86 6.77 -12.86
CA THR A 57 -2.04 7.68 -13.68
C THR A 57 -1.73 9.00 -13.01
N ASN A 58 -2.50 9.39 -11.99
CA ASN A 58 -2.38 10.68 -11.33
C ASN A 58 -2.75 10.58 -9.85
N LEU A 59 -1.87 10.00 -9.04
CA LEU A 59 -2.02 9.96 -7.59
C LEU A 59 -1.59 11.29 -6.99
N LYS A 60 -2.43 11.88 -6.14
CA LYS A 60 -2.12 13.14 -5.45
C LYS A 60 -1.09 12.94 -4.36
N THR A 61 -0.26 13.94 -4.19
CA THR A 61 0.73 13.96 -3.11
C THR A 61 0.55 15.19 -2.22
N TYR A 62 1.07 15.10 -1.01
CA TYR A 62 1.13 16.21 -0.06
C TYR A 62 2.55 16.40 0.47
N SER A 63 2.87 17.65 0.78
CA SER A 63 4.08 18.04 1.49
C SER A 63 3.74 19.10 2.54
N GLY A 64 4.61 19.26 3.51
CA GLY A 64 4.45 20.26 4.56
C GLY A 64 3.44 19.87 5.64
N LYS A 65 2.67 20.87 6.14
CA LYS A 65 1.79 20.68 7.29
C LYS A 65 0.51 19.91 6.91
N LEU A 66 0.28 18.80 7.59
CA LEU A 66 -0.94 18.03 7.47
C LEU A 66 -2.17 18.79 8.00
N PRO A 67 -3.37 18.58 7.42
CA PRO A 67 -4.60 19.12 7.98
C PRO A 67 -4.91 18.50 9.34
N GLN A 68 -5.81 19.11 10.08
CA GLN A 68 -6.33 18.49 11.29
C GLN A 68 -7.24 17.32 10.92
N PHE A 69 -6.95 16.15 11.47
CA PHE A 69 -7.75 14.95 11.23
C PHE A 69 -8.86 14.82 12.28
N LYS A 70 -10.05 14.51 11.82
CA LYS A 70 -11.17 14.09 12.68
C LYS A 70 -10.87 12.74 13.33
N GLN A 71 -10.26 11.84 12.57
CA GLN A 71 -9.86 10.50 13.00
C GLN A 71 -8.61 10.04 12.23
N ILE A 72 -7.77 9.27 12.91
CA ILE A 72 -6.76 8.44 12.27
C ILE A 72 -7.29 7.01 12.26
N ARG A 73 -7.29 6.38 11.09
CA ARG A 73 -7.81 5.04 10.86
C ARG A 73 -6.76 4.16 10.23
N ASN A 74 -7.03 2.87 10.21
CA ASN A 74 -6.23 1.91 9.47
C ASN A 74 -7.14 0.96 8.69
N TYR A 75 -6.67 0.56 7.51
CA TYR A 75 -7.23 -0.53 6.74
C TYR A 75 -6.13 -1.58 6.52
N THR A 76 -6.44 -2.84 6.81
CA THR A 76 -5.51 -3.96 6.66
C THR A 76 -6.13 -5.06 5.81
N ASP A 77 -5.50 -5.36 4.67
CA ASP A 77 -5.68 -6.59 3.92
C ASP A 77 -4.61 -7.59 4.37
N THR A 78 -5.04 -8.75 4.88
CA THR A 78 -4.15 -9.74 5.48
C THR A 78 -3.73 -10.79 4.46
N ALA A 79 -2.45 -11.17 4.49
CA ALA A 79 -1.95 -12.37 3.84
C ALA A 79 -1.61 -13.42 4.90
N ASP A 80 -1.98 -14.68 4.66
CA ASP A 80 -1.69 -15.77 5.59
C ASP A 80 -0.35 -16.43 5.27
N THR A 81 -0.23 -17.01 4.09
CA THR A 81 1.00 -17.66 3.62
C THR A 81 1.06 -17.61 2.10
N GLY A 82 2.27 -17.51 1.53
CA GLY A 82 2.46 -17.63 0.08
C GLY A 82 2.94 -16.40 -0.65
N ALA A 83 2.37 -16.11 -1.83
CA ALA A 83 2.84 -15.06 -2.72
C ALA A 83 2.26 -13.67 -2.42
N ASP A 84 1.21 -13.59 -1.61
CA ASP A 84 0.45 -12.38 -1.34
C ASP A 84 1.14 -11.51 -0.28
N TYR A 85 0.90 -10.21 -0.35
CA TYR A 85 1.41 -9.24 0.62
C TYR A 85 0.34 -8.91 1.66
N LEU A 86 0.75 -8.85 2.94
CA LEU A 86 0.01 -8.05 3.91
C LEU A 86 0.14 -6.58 3.52
N CYS A 87 -0.97 -5.88 3.47
CA CYS A 87 -1.02 -4.44 3.25
C CYS A 87 -1.83 -3.76 4.36
N SER A 88 -1.14 -3.09 5.27
CA SER A 88 -1.74 -2.32 6.36
C SER A 88 -1.41 -0.85 6.19
N ILE A 89 -2.43 0.01 6.16
CA ILE A 89 -2.30 1.44 5.82
C ILE A 89 -2.92 2.29 6.91
N ASN A 90 -2.11 3.12 7.58
CA ASN A 90 -2.60 4.19 8.44
C ASN A 90 -2.96 5.41 7.60
N TYR A 91 -4.15 5.98 7.82
CA TYR A 91 -4.59 7.17 7.13
C TYR A 91 -5.38 8.12 8.03
N GLY A 92 -5.16 9.42 7.81
CA GLY A 92 -5.88 10.49 8.47
C GLY A 92 -7.09 10.91 7.64
N VAL A 93 -8.25 11.07 8.29
CA VAL A 93 -9.50 11.52 7.67
C VAL A 93 -9.83 12.92 8.21
N PRO A 94 -9.70 13.98 7.39
CA PRO A 94 -10.16 15.33 7.74
C PRO A 94 -11.69 15.42 7.61
N PHE A 95 -12.25 16.60 7.81
CA PHE A 95 -13.69 16.81 7.71
C PHE A 95 -14.24 16.77 6.26
N ALA A 96 -13.37 16.88 5.26
CA ALA A 96 -13.73 17.05 3.85
C ALA A 96 -13.90 15.76 3.02
N GLY A 97 -13.84 14.58 3.64
CA GLY A 97 -14.03 13.31 2.92
C GLY A 97 -12.83 12.84 2.09
N GLU A 98 -11.65 13.34 2.40
CA GLU A 98 -10.36 12.93 1.84
C GLU A 98 -9.65 11.96 2.77
N ALA A 99 -8.60 11.30 2.28
CA ALA A 99 -7.73 10.45 3.08
C ALA A 99 -6.25 10.80 2.84
N TYR A 100 -5.51 10.96 3.90
CA TYR A 100 -4.07 11.23 3.87
C TYR A 100 -3.33 10.00 4.37
N ILE A 101 -2.54 9.35 3.52
CA ILE A 101 -1.76 8.18 3.89
C ILE A 101 -0.61 8.63 4.79
N LEU A 102 -0.55 8.07 5.99
CA LEU A 102 0.42 8.46 7.03
C LEU A 102 1.54 7.42 7.15
N ASP A 103 1.18 6.13 7.08
CA ASP A 103 2.14 5.04 7.15
C ASP A 103 1.61 3.80 6.43
N VAL A 104 2.54 2.95 5.92
CA VAL A 104 2.23 1.73 5.18
C VAL A 104 3.17 0.61 5.63
N LEU A 105 2.59 -0.52 6.04
CA LEU A 105 3.27 -1.80 6.19
C LEU A 105 2.87 -2.69 5.02
N TYR A 106 3.79 -2.93 4.09
CA TYR A 106 3.58 -3.74 2.91
C TYR A 106 4.70 -4.80 2.83
N THR A 107 4.37 -6.06 3.13
CA THR A 107 5.38 -7.10 3.32
C THR A 107 4.82 -8.50 3.09
N LYS A 108 5.72 -9.44 2.74
CA LYS A 108 5.46 -10.89 2.68
C LYS A 108 5.91 -11.65 3.93
N ALA A 109 6.28 -10.94 4.97
CA ALA A 109 6.68 -11.56 6.22
C ALA A 109 5.53 -12.40 6.82
N PRO A 110 5.83 -13.47 7.56
CA PRO A 110 4.82 -14.34 8.15
C PRO A 110 4.01 -13.61 9.24
N MET A 111 2.88 -14.20 9.64
CA MET A 111 1.96 -13.58 10.61
C MET A 111 2.61 -13.31 11.96
N GLU A 112 3.53 -14.16 12.40
CA GLU A 112 4.28 -14.00 13.65
C GLU A 112 5.08 -12.69 13.71
N GLU A 113 5.48 -12.16 12.55
CA GLU A 113 6.17 -10.88 12.42
C GLU A 113 5.20 -9.73 12.13
N THR A 114 4.19 -9.98 11.30
CA THR A 114 3.28 -8.92 10.85
C THR A 114 2.22 -8.56 11.88
N GLU A 115 1.81 -9.47 12.76
CA GLU A 115 0.90 -9.19 13.88
C GLU A 115 1.48 -8.16 14.86
N PRO A 116 2.70 -8.36 15.43
CA PRO A 116 3.29 -7.36 16.32
C PRO A 116 3.68 -6.07 15.57
N ALA A 117 4.13 -6.16 14.31
CA ALA A 117 4.46 -4.98 13.52
C ALA A 117 3.22 -4.12 13.26
N THR A 118 2.08 -4.74 12.92
CA THR A 118 0.81 -4.03 12.76
C THR A 118 0.35 -3.40 14.07
N ALA A 119 0.37 -4.14 15.19
CA ALA A 119 0.00 -3.60 16.48
C ALA A 119 0.84 -2.38 16.88
N LYS A 120 2.16 -2.45 16.65
CA LYS A 120 3.09 -1.34 16.88
C LYS A 120 2.75 -0.13 16.01
N MET A 121 2.55 -0.33 14.71
CA MET A 121 2.18 0.70 13.75
C MET A 121 0.87 1.41 14.13
N LEU A 122 -0.13 0.66 14.60
CA LEU A 122 -1.40 1.22 15.07
C LEU A 122 -1.23 2.09 16.31
N LEU A 123 -0.41 1.64 17.27
CA LEU A 123 -0.13 2.36 18.50
C LEU A 123 0.63 3.65 18.23
N GLU A 124 1.76 3.57 17.52
CA GLU A 124 2.62 4.71 17.19
C GLU A 124 1.90 5.75 16.31
N GLY A 125 1.03 5.29 15.42
CA GLY A 125 0.21 6.14 14.57
C GLY A 125 -1.00 6.76 15.27
N GLY A 126 -1.24 6.45 16.54
CA GLY A 126 -2.42 6.95 17.29
C GLY A 126 -3.75 6.57 16.61
N VAL A 127 -3.83 5.37 16.05
CA VAL A 127 -4.99 4.92 15.30
C VAL A 127 -6.20 4.70 16.19
N HIS A 128 -7.33 5.35 15.85
CA HIS A 128 -8.58 5.22 16.61
C HIS A 128 -9.36 3.96 16.23
N MET A 129 -9.34 3.57 14.98
CA MET A 129 -10.04 2.40 14.47
C MET A 129 -9.25 1.73 13.35
N VAL A 130 -9.11 0.41 13.44
CA VAL A 130 -8.61 -0.43 12.37
C VAL A 130 -9.71 -1.34 11.84
N ARG A 131 -9.78 -1.48 10.51
CA ARG A 131 -10.60 -2.47 9.80
C ARG A 131 -9.69 -3.50 9.14
N ILE A 132 -9.85 -4.76 9.53
CA ILE A 132 -9.03 -5.88 9.06
C ILE A 132 -9.91 -6.80 8.22
N GLU A 133 -9.49 -7.11 7.00
CA GLU A 133 -10.14 -8.15 6.20
C GLU A 133 -9.92 -9.52 6.86
N SER A 134 -11.00 -10.26 7.07
CA SER A 134 -10.97 -11.52 7.82
C SER A 134 -10.96 -12.77 6.92
N ASN A 135 -10.77 -12.58 5.63
CA ASN A 135 -10.60 -13.65 4.68
C ASN A 135 -9.28 -14.39 4.97
N ASN A 136 -9.21 -15.68 4.69
CA ASN A 136 -7.97 -16.46 4.74
C ASN A 136 -7.16 -16.30 6.06
N GLY A 137 -7.79 -16.48 7.22
CA GLY A 137 -7.07 -16.39 8.51
C GLY A 137 -7.09 -15.01 9.18
N GLY A 138 -7.48 -13.95 8.49
CA GLY A 138 -7.46 -12.57 9.00
C GLY A 138 -8.27 -12.33 10.28
N ARG A 139 -9.24 -13.20 10.62
CA ARG A 139 -9.92 -13.15 11.94
C ARG A 139 -8.97 -13.53 13.09
N GLY A 140 -8.08 -14.49 12.87
CA GLY A 140 -7.03 -14.86 13.83
C GLY A 140 -6.06 -13.70 14.02
N PHE A 141 -5.58 -13.15 12.93
CA PHE A 141 -4.72 -11.96 12.88
C PHE A 141 -5.33 -10.78 13.67
N ALA A 142 -6.59 -10.44 13.41
CA ALA A 142 -7.27 -9.33 14.11
C ALA A 142 -7.33 -9.54 15.63
N ARG A 143 -7.60 -10.78 16.07
CA ARG A 143 -7.61 -11.13 17.51
C ARG A 143 -6.21 -11.02 18.12
N SER A 144 -5.19 -11.47 17.41
CA SER A 144 -3.81 -11.38 17.85
C SER A 144 -3.35 -9.92 17.98
N VAL A 145 -3.59 -9.10 16.95
CA VAL A 145 -3.33 -7.65 17.02
C VAL A 145 -4.04 -6.99 18.20
N GLN A 146 -5.32 -7.33 18.42
CA GLN A 146 -6.08 -6.80 19.55
C GLN A 146 -5.49 -7.22 20.91
N ARG A 147 -5.07 -8.50 21.03
CA ARG A 147 -4.41 -9.02 22.23
C ARG A 147 -3.10 -8.29 22.50
N ILE A 148 -2.22 -8.15 21.49
CA ILE A 148 -0.94 -7.44 21.59
C ILE A 148 -1.16 -5.99 22.06
N LEU A 149 -2.10 -5.27 21.45
CA LEU A 149 -2.43 -3.90 21.88
C LEU A 149 -2.82 -3.83 23.36
N ARG A 150 -3.65 -4.76 23.84
CA ARG A 150 -4.18 -4.74 25.22
C ARG A 150 -3.19 -5.25 26.25
N GLU A 151 -2.54 -6.37 25.97
CA GLU A 151 -1.70 -7.07 26.96
C GLU A 151 -0.27 -6.56 26.95
N ASP A 152 0.34 -6.43 25.76
CA ASP A 152 1.74 -6.05 25.65
C ASP A 152 1.94 -4.53 25.72
N TYR A 153 1.06 -3.77 25.04
CA TYR A 153 1.13 -2.31 25.05
C TYR A 153 0.18 -1.63 26.05
N ARG A 154 -0.68 -2.39 26.72
CA ARG A 154 -1.68 -1.87 27.70
C ARG A 154 -2.53 -0.74 27.11
N SER A 155 -2.81 -0.78 25.81
CA SER A 155 -3.56 0.22 25.07
C SER A 155 -4.97 -0.26 24.73
N ASN A 156 -5.96 0.60 25.01
CA ASN A 156 -7.36 0.40 24.62
C ASN A 156 -7.87 1.51 23.70
N THR A 157 -6.98 2.31 23.12
CA THR A 157 -7.34 3.47 22.30
C THR A 157 -7.80 3.09 20.89
N THR A 158 -7.30 1.96 20.37
CA THR A 158 -7.63 1.48 19.04
C THR A 158 -8.78 0.48 19.08
N VAL A 159 -9.86 0.78 18.36
CA VAL A 159 -10.97 -0.15 18.15
C VAL A 159 -10.61 -1.08 16.97
N VAL A 160 -10.45 -2.36 17.24
CA VAL A 160 -10.17 -3.38 16.21
C VAL A 160 -11.49 -3.97 15.72
N LYS A 161 -11.76 -3.82 14.42
CA LYS A 161 -12.91 -4.41 13.72
C LYS A 161 -12.41 -5.30 12.61
N TRP A 162 -13.08 -6.42 12.39
CA TRP A 162 -12.84 -7.30 11.24
C TRP A 162 -14.13 -7.55 10.48
N PHE A 163 -14.01 -7.83 9.20
CA PHE A 163 -15.14 -8.10 8.32
C PHE A 163 -14.70 -9.01 7.18
N THR A 164 -15.62 -9.74 6.59
CA THR A 164 -15.37 -10.58 5.42
C THR A 164 -15.64 -9.77 4.15
N GLN A 165 -14.65 -9.67 3.27
CA GLN A 165 -14.83 -9.09 1.96
C GLN A 165 -15.42 -10.14 1.00
N THR A 166 -16.56 -9.82 0.42
CA THR A 166 -17.30 -10.71 -0.48
C THR A 166 -17.33 -10.25 -1.94
N LYS A 167 -16.94 -9.00 -2.18
CA LYS A 167 -16.95 -8.43 -3.52
C LYS A 167 -15.71 -8.87 -4.31
N ASN A 168 -15.84 -8.94 -5.62
CA ASN A 168 -14.71 -9.23 -6.50
C ASN A 168 -13.65 -8.11 -6.40
N LYS A 169 -12.41 -8.50 -6.10
CA LYS A 169 -11.26 -7.61 -5.86
C LYS A 169 -11.02 -6.67 -7.03
N GLN A 170 -10.92 -7.21 -8.25
CA GLN A 170 -10.67 -6.42 -9.45
C GLN A 170 -11.79 -5.42 -9.73
N ALA A 171 -13.05 -5.82 -9.58
CA ALA A 171 -14.19 -4.92 -9.76
C ALA A 171 -14.21 -3.77 -8.74
N ARG A 172 -13.83 -4.04 -7.48
CA ARG A 172 -13.67 -3.02 -6.44
C ARG A 172 -12.60 -2.00 -6.82
N ILE A 173 -11.42 -2.48 -7.19
CA ILE A 173 -10.27 -1.63 -7.57
C ILE A 173 -10.67 -0.70 -8.72
N TYR A 174 -11.30 -1.22 -9.76
CA TYR A 174 -11.70 -0.40 -10.90
C TYR A 174 -12.77 0.63 -10.55
N SER A 175 -13.80 0.22 -9.82
CA SER A 175 -14.92 1.11 -9.49
C SER A 175 -14.51 2.27 -8.57
N HIS A 176 -13.46 2.12 -7.78
CA HIS A 176 -12.98 3.15 -6.86
C HIS A 176 -11.71 3.87 -7.33
N SER A 177 -11.14 3.49 -8.47
CA SER A 177 -9.87 4.04 -8.94
C SER A 177 -9.89 5.57 -9.13
N ALA A 178 -10.98 6.12 -9.67
CA ALA A 178 -11.17 7.56 -9.81
C ALA A 178 -11.18 8.25 -8.44
N TRP A 179 -11.93 7.71 -7.48
CA TRP A 179 -11.98 8.24 -6.12
C TRP A 179 -10.60 8.19 -5.44
N VAL A 180 -9.86 7.10 -5.61
CA VAL A 180 -8.47 6.97 -5.10
C VAL A 180 -7.59 8.09 -5.66
N MET A 181 -7.64 8.34 -6.97
CA MET A 181 -6.84 9.39 -7.61
C MET A 181 -7.27 10.81 -7.20
N GLU A 182 -8.55 11.01 -6.88
CA GLU A 182 -9.08 12.34 -6.56
C GLU A 182 -9.04 12.69 -5.08
N HIS A 183 -9.08 11.70 -4.18
CA HIS A 183 -9.30 11.94 -2.75
C HIS A 183 -8.25 11.34 -1.82
N ILE A 184 -7.33 10.49 -2.33
CA ILE A 184 -6.22 9.97 -1.53
C ILE A 184 -4.96 10.79 -1.80
N TYR A 185 -4.33 11.23 -0.72
CA TYR A 185 -3.09 11.98 -0.74
C TYR A 185 -1.97 11.14 -0.11
N LEU A 186 -0.85 10.99 -0.85
CA LEU A 186 0.35 10.29 -0.41
C LEU A 186 1.44 11.32 -0.05
N PRO A 187 2.36 11.05 0.88
CA PRO A 187 3.47 11.95 1.10
C PRO A 187 4.36 12.02 -0.15
N GLU A 188 4.94 13.17 -0.48
CA GLU A 188 5.78 13.33 -1.68
C GLU A 188 6.93 12.32 -1.75
N ASP A 189 7.44 11.92 -0.60
CA ASP A 189 8.55 10.96 -0.47
C ASP A 189 8.11 9.49 -0.37
N TRP A 190 6.83 9.16 -0.63
CA TRP A 190 6.27 7.82 -0.47
C TRP A 190 6.99 6.74 -1.29
N LYS A 191 7.59 7.11 -2.42
CA LYS A 191 8.44 6.21 -3.21
C LYS A 191 9.68 5.74 -2.43
N ASN A 192 10.26 6.63 -1.61
CA ASN A 192 11.43 6.30 -0.81
C ASN A 192 11.04 5.63 0.51
N ARG A 193 9.89 6.01 1.08
CA ARG A 193 9.39 5.42 2.34
C ARG A 193 8.88 4.00 2.13
N TRP A 194 8.13 3.76 1.05
CA TRP A 194 7.44 2.48 0.79
C TRP A 194 7.63 2.04 -0.67
N PRO A 195 8.86 1.67 -1.09
CA PRO A 195 9.19 1.43 -2.49
C PRO A 195 8.40 0.28 -3.11
N GLU A 196 8.13 -0.79 -2.37
CA GLU A 196 7.35 -1.94 -2.87
C GLU A 196 5.87 -1.59 -3.04
N TYR A 197 5.28 -0.90 -2.06
CA TYR A 197 3.91 -0.39 -2.16
C TYR A 197 3.76 0.60 -3.32
N HIS A 198 4.70 1.54 -3.45
CA HIS A 198 4.75 2.48 -4.57
C HIS A 198 4.75 1.74 -5.91
N ASN A 199 5.65 0.76 -6.06
CA ASN A 199 5.75 -0.01 -7.30
C ASN A 199 4.48 -0.80 -7.60
N ALA A 200 3.84 -1.41 -6.58
CA ALA A 200 2.59 -2.12 -6.74
C ALA A 200 1.46 -1.21 -7.22
N MET A 201 1.38 0.01 -6.69
CA MET A 201 0.37 0.99 -7.09
C MET A 201 0.58 1.51 -8.52
N ILE A 202 1.77 2.02 -8.85
CA ILE A 202 2.01 2.67 -10.15
C ILE A 202 2.08 1.70 -11.33
N ARG A 203 2.37 0.41 -11.08
CA ARG A 203 2.47 -0.63 -12.11
C ARG A 203 1.17 -1.40 -12.32
N TYR A 204 0.16 -1.17 -11.49
CA TYR A 204 -1.10 -1.89 -11.60
C TYR A 204 -1.79 -1.57 -12.93
N GLN A 205 -1.91 -2.60 -13.78
CA GLN A 205 -2.45 -2.47 -15.14
C GLN A 205 -3.98 -2.51 -15.12
N ARG A 206 -4.58 -1.70 -15.96
CA ARG A 206 -6.02 -1.64 -16.18
C ARG A 206 -6.53 -2.93 -16.83
N GLU A 207 -5.73 -3.50 -17.73
CA GLU A 207 -6.05 -4.72 -18.46
C GLU A 207 -4.90 -5.74 -18.30
N GLY A 208 -5.24 -7.03 -18.37
CA GLY A 208 -4.27 -8.10 -18.26
C GLY A 208 -4.14 -8.67 -16.85
N LYS A 209 -3.02 -9.36 -16.59
CA LYS A 209 -2.73 -9.96 -15.28
C LYS A 209 -1.77 -9.08 -14.51
N ASN A 210 -2.17 -8.70 -13.32
CA ASN A 210 -1.31 -8.05 -12.34
C ASN A 210 -0.63 -9.11 -11.47
N ALA A 211 0.66 -8.94 -11.19
CA ALA A 211 1.41 -9.87 -10.35
C ALA A 211 0.94 -9.82 -8.88
N HIS A 212 0.58 -8.63 -8.42
CA HIS A 212 0.07 -8.36 -7.08
C HIS A 212 -1.00 -7.28 -7.17
N ASP A 213 -2.06 -7.44 -6.40
CA ASP A 213 -3.18 -6.49 -6.31
C ASP A 213 -3.46 -6.03 -4.87
N ASP A 214 -2.67 -6.51 -3.90
CA ASP A 214 -2.87 -6.26 -2.46
C ASP A 214 -2.78 -4.78 -2.10
N ALA A 215 -1.81 -4.04 -2.66
CA ALA A 215 -1.68 -2.59 -2.43
C ALA A 215 -2.86 -1.79 -3.03
N PRO A 216 -3.25 -1.98 -4.31
CA PRO A 216 -4.46 -1.39 -4.88
C PRO A 216 -5.73 -1.75 -4.12
N ASP A 217 -5.85 -2.99 -3.65
CA ASP A 217 -7.04 -3.47 -2.95
C ASP A 217 -7.18 -2.84 -1.56
N ALA A 218 -6.12 -2.86 -0.76
CA ALA A 218 -6.12 -2.17 0.53
C ALA A 218 -6.38 -0.67 0.40
N THR A 219 -5.80 -0.02 -0.64
CA THR A 219 -6.06 1.39 -0.93
C THR A 219 -7.52 1.63 -1.33
N THR A 220 -8.11 0.70 -2.07
CA THR A 220 -9.55 0.71 -2.41
C THR A 220 -10.42 0.58 -1.15
N GLY A 221 -10.00 -0.23 -0.18
CA GLY A 221 -10.69 -0.34 1.11
C GLY A 221 -10.79 0.99 1.86
N ILE A 222 -9.78 1.85 1.75
CA ILE A 222 -9.84 3.23 2.29
C ILE A 222 -10.92 4.05 1.57
N ALA A 223 -10.99 3.94 0.24
CA ALA A 223 -12.01 4.62 -0.55
C ALA A 223 -13.43 4.19 -0.15
N GLU A 224 -13.65 2.88 0.04
CA GLU A 224 -14.93 2.34 0.52
C GLU A 224 -15.28 2.87 1.93
N ASP A 225 -14.29 2.94 2.84
CA ASP A 225 -14.48 3.45 4.20
C ASP A 225 -14.86 4.93 4.23
N CYS A 226 -14.22 5.75 3.38
CA CYS A 226 -14.46 7.18 3.35
C CYS A 226 -15.76 7.54 2.61
N SER A 227 -16.09 6.85 1.51
CA SER A 227 -17.32 7.08 0.77
C SER A 227 -18.58 6.65 1.51
N ALA A 228 -18.52 5.57 2.31
CA ALA A 228 -19.64 5.12 3.14
C ALA A 228 -20.05 6.13 4.20
N VAL A 229 -19.10 6.91 4.73
CA VAL A 229 -19.38 7.97 5.72
C VAL A 229 -20.07 9.19 5.11
N SER A 230 -19.80 9.47 3.84
CA SER A 230 -20.42 10.59 3.12
C SER A 230 -21.89 10.32 2.75
N GLY A 231 -22.30 9.05 2.61
CA GLY A 231 -23.66 8.65 2.24
C GLY A 231 -24.71 8.72 3.38
N ILE A 232 -24.30 8.88 4.62
CA ILE A 232 -25.23 8.91 5.79
C ILE A 232 -25.82 10.32 6.05
N SER A 233 -25.36 11.35 5.37
CA SER A 233 -25.79 12.74 5.63
C SER A 233 -26.97 13.24 4.78
N ILE A 234 -27.59 12.40 3.95
CA ILE A 234 -28.69 12.83 3.05
C ILE A 234 -30.02 12.08 3.35
N MET A 235 -30.26 11.72 4.60
CA MET A 235 -31.60 11.37 5.04
C MET A 235 -31.96 12.18 6.29
N LYS A 236 -32.43 13.38 6.07
CA LYS A 236 -33.33 14.14 6.95
C LYS A 236 -34.42 14.76 6.09
#